data_c429ee319bbc72b942cf382f7fa13477
#
_entry.id   c429ee319bbc72b942cf382f7fa13477
#
_cell.length_a   1.000
_cell.length_b   1.000
_cell.length_c   1.000
_cell.angle_alpha   90.00
_cell.angle_beta   90.00
_cell.angle_gamma   90.00
#
_symmetry.space_group_name_H-M   'P 1'
#
loop_
_entity.id
_entity.type
_entity.pdbx_description
1 polymer ?
#
loop_
_entity_poly.entity_id
_entity_poly.type
_entity_poly.pdbx_seq_one_letter_code
_entity_poly.pdbx_strand_id
1 'polypeptide(L)'
;MKKLLLLSSAMMLIAFTALAQKTVTGVVTDDSGLPLPGASVVEQGTSNGVSADFDGYFSIEVAEGAVLEFSFMGYQTSEQTVGSSDSINVSLVADNELDEVIVSGVAGATSRKKLSVTVASVKAEDIEAVPASSASGALMGKV
;
A
#
# COMPACT_ATOMS: atom_id res chain seq x y z
N MET A 1 -48.96 -4.26 38.77
CA MET A 1 -48.37 -5.52 38.29
C MET A 1 -47.96 -5.43 36.82
N LYS A 2 -48.85 -5.05 35.87
CA LYS A 2 -48.50 -4.96 34.40
C LYS A 2 -47.35 -3.97 34.09
N LYS A 3 -47.30 -2.82 34.80
CA LYS A 3 -46.19 -1.83 34.57
C LYS A 3 -44.84 -2.32 35.07
N LEU A 4 -44.82 -3.12 36.13
CA LEU A 4 -43.61 -3.71 36.68
C LEU A 4 -43.03 -4.79 35.74
N LEU A 5 -43.91 -5.58 35.12
CA LEU A 5 -43.56 -6.58 34.10
C LEU A 5 -43.00 -5.95 32.83
N LEU A 6 -43.53 -4.82 32.38
CA LEU A 6 -43.02 -4.07 31.22
C LEU A 6 -41.64 -3.45 31.52
N LEU A 7 -41.41 -2.95 32.72
CA LEU A 7 -40.10 -2.42 33.14
C LEU A 7 -39.02 -3.54 33.19
N SER A 8 -39.38 -4.72 33.71
CA SER A 8 -38.45 -5.84 33.79
C SER A 8 -38.14 -6.41 32.37
N SER A 9 -39.12 -6.41 31.48
CA SER A 9 -38.91 -6.81 30.08
C SER A 9 -38.01 -5.82 29.31
N ALA A 10 -38.21 -4.51 29.55
CA ALA A 10 -37.36 -3.49 28.93
C ALA A 10 -35.90 -3.56 29.46
N MET A 11 -35.72 -3.85 30.72
CA MET A 11 -34.39 -3.99 31.34
C MET A 11 -33.66 -5.26 30.85
N MET A 12 -34.40 -6.31 30.54
CA MET A 12 -33.83 -7.56 30.01
C MET A 12 -33.38 -7.44 28.54
N LEU A 13 -34.00 -6.53 27.74
CA LEU A 13 -33.60 -6.26 26.38
C LEU A 13 -32.28 -5.48 26.28
N ILE A 14 -31.90 -4.71 27.26
CA ILE A 14 -30.67 -3.89 27.29
C ILE A 14 -29.43 -4.76 27.57
N ALA A 15 -29.60 -5.90 28.19
CA ALA A 15 -28.50 -6.80 28.58
C ALA A 15 -27.91 -7.59 27.38
N PHE A 16 -28.53 -7.55 26.21
CA PHE A 16 -28.12 -8.35 25.04
C PHE A 16 -27.08 -7.71 24.11
N THR A 17 -26.62 -6.49 24.39
CA THR A 17 -25.61 -5.81 23.58
C THR A 17 -24.18 -5.93 24.16
N ALA A 18 -23.88 -6.95 24.92
CA ALA A 18 -22.49 -7.28 25.22
C ALA A 18 -21.85 -7.82 23.94
N LEU A 19 -21.27 -6.94 23.13
CA LEU A 19 -20.36 -7.32 22.07
C LEU A 19 -19.20 -8.05 22.76
N ALA A 20 -19.13 -9.35 22.58
CA ALA A 20 -18.03 -10.13 23.10
C ALA A 20 -16.75 -9.67 22.37
N GLN A 21 -15.98 -8.85 23.01
CA GLN A 21 -14.62 -8.55 22.58
C GLN A 21 -13.77 -9.78 22.83
N LYS A 22 -12.92 -10.10 21.89
CA LYS A 22 -11.94 -11.17 22.02
C LYS A 22 -10.56 -10.62 21.73
N THR A 23 -9.56 -11.24 22.34
CA THR A 23 -8.17 -10.90 22.08
C THR A 23 -7.72 -11.66 20.82
N VAL A 24 -7.33 -10.91 19.81
CA VAL A 24 -6.73 -11.44 18.58
C VAL A 24 -5.23 -11.21 18.65
N THR A 25 -4.47 -12.26 18.36
CA THR A 25 -3.00 -12.23 18.37
C THR A 25 -2.47 -12.68 17.02
N GLY A 26 -1.20 -12.35 16.72
CA GLY A 26 -0.57 -12.82 15.51
C GLY A 26 0.78 -12.17 15.26
N VAL A 27 1.33 -12.45 14.09
CA VAL A 27 2.61 -11.92 13.65
C VAL A 27 2.44 -11.23 12.31
N VAL A 28 3.03 -10.04 12.19
CA VAL A 28 3.13 -9.30 10.93
C VAL A 28 4.52 -9.52 10.36
N THR A 29 4.59 -10.03 9.15
CA THR A 29 5.84 -10.29 8.43
C THR A 29 5.84 -9.60 7.07
N ASP A 30 6.99 -9.57 6.42
CA ASP A 30 7.09 -9.27 5.00
C ASP A 30 6.84 -10.53 4.14
N ASP A 31 6.94 -10.38 2.82
CA ASP A 31 6.80 -11.47 1.83
C ASP A 31 7.93 -12.50 1.91
N SER A 32 9.06 -12.16 2.54
CA SER A 32 10.20 -13.04 2.83
C SER A 32 10.05 -13.80 4.15
N GLY A 33 9.02 -13.48 4.95
CA GLY A 33 8.78 -14.04 6.26
C GLY A 33 9.56 -13.37 7.39
N LEU A 34 10.19 -12.22 7.13
CA LEU A 34 10.85 -11.44 8.18
C LEU A 34 9.82 -10.64 8.98
N PRO A 35 9.92 -10.61 10.32
CA PRO A 35 9.01 -9.84 11.14
C PRO A 35 9.14 -8.33 10.87
N LEU A 36 8.01 -7.62 10.92
CA LEU A 36 7.92 -6.17 10.73
C LEU A 36 7.68 -5.46 12.07
N PRO A 37 8.74 -5.11 12.80
CA PRO A 37 8.60 -4.42 14.09
C PRO A 37 8.04 -3.03 13.90
N GLY A 38 7.04 -2.69 14.73
CA GLY A 38 6.37 -1.40 14.66
C GLY A 38 5.28 -1.32 13.59
N ALA A 39 4.92 -2.44 12.94
CA ALA A 39 3.76 -2.47 12.07
C ALA A 39 2.51 -2.05 12.83
N SER A 40 1.70 -1.20 12.23
CA SER A 40 0.45 -0.70 12.81
C SER A 40 -0.69 -1.66 12.53
N VAL A 41 -1.45 -2.01 13.55
CA VAL A 41 -2.66 -2.84 13.47
C VAL A 41 -3.82 -2.04 14.05
N VAL A 42 -4.79 -1.66 13.23
CA VAL A 42 -5.90 -0.78 13.61
C VAL A 42 -7.23 -1.44 13.26
N GLU A 43 -8.19 -1.35 14.16
CA GLU A 43 -9.57 -1.74 13.88
C GLU A 43 -10.24 -0.66 13.01
N GLN A 44 -10.63 -1.04 11.81
CA GLN A 44 -11.20 -0.12 10.82
C GLN A 44 -12.44 0.60 11.35
N GLY A 45 -12.47 1.92 11.19
CA GLY A 45 -13.59 2.76 11.64
C GLY A 45 -13.57 3.11 13.12
N THR A 46 -12.52 2.73 13.87
CA THR A 46 -12.33 3.06 15.27
C THR A 46 -10.96 3.70 15.51
N SER A 47 -10.68 4.08 16.75
CA SER A 47 -9.34 4.50 17.21
C SER A 47 -8.60 3.39 17.96
N ASN A 48 -9.15 2.17 17.94
CA ASN A 48 -8.55 1.02 18.59
C ASN A 48 -7.41 0.48 17.73
N GLY A 49 -6.18 0.53 18.23
CA GLY A 49 -5.03 0.05 17.48
C GLY A 49 -3.82 -0.21 18.36
N VAL A 50 -2.92 -1.06 17.87
CA VAL A 50 -1.67 -1.44 18.50
C VAL A 50 -0.53 -1.44 17.48
N SER A 51 0.72 -1.40 17.97
CA SER A 51 1.89 -1.62 17.15
C SER A 51 2.49 -2.99 17.45
N ALA A 52 2.99 -3.66 16.42
CA ALA A 52 3.71 -4.90 16.57
C ALA A 52 5.05 -4.69 17.32
N ASP A 53 5.46 -5.68 18.09
CA ASP A 53 6.72 -5.69 18.82
C ASP A 53 7.93 -6.00 17.91
N PHE A 54 9.11 -6.23 18.50
CA PHE A 54 10.36 -6.50 17.76
C PHE A 54 10.33 -7.80 16.96
N ASP A 55 9.50 -8.75 17.36
CA ASP A 55 9.30 -10.02 16.69
C ASP A 55 8.11 -9.97 15.72
N GLY A 56 7.54 -8.77 15.48
CA GLY A 56 6.36 -8.56 14.65
C GLY A 56 5.06 -9.03 15.31
N TYR A 57 5.09 -9.43 16.59
CA TYR A 57 3.92 -9.93 17.31
C TYR A 57 3.00 -8.78 17.74
N PHE A 58 1.70 -8.99 17.58
CA PHE A 58 0.67 -8.05 18.05
C PHE A 58 -0.41 -8.77 18.86
N SER A 59 -1.10 -8.00 19.69
CA SER A 59 -2.26 -8.44 20.47
C SER A 59 -3.24 -7.28 20.58
N ILE A 60 -4.47 -7.49 20.09
CA ILE A 60 -5.52 -6.46 20.07
C ILE A 60 -6.86 -7.05 20.51
N GLU A 61 -7.65 -6.25 21.25
CA GLU A 61 -9.00 -6.64 21.64
C GLU A 61 -10.01 -6.04 20.65
N VAL A 62 -10.78 -6.91 19.98
CA VAL A 62 -11.75 -6.51 18.95
C VAL A 62 -12.97 -7.41 18.98
N ALA A 63 -14.06 -6.96 18.38
CA ALA A 63 -15.25 -7.78 18.21
C ALA A 63 -15.07 -8.81 17.09
N GLU A 64 -15.79 -9.93 17.17
CA GLU A 64 -15.90 -10.85 16.05
C GLU A 64 -16.55 -10.16 14.85
N GLY A 65 -15.98 -10.33 13.65
CA GLY A 65 -16.40 -9.64 12.44
C GLY A 65 -15.79 -8.26 12.23
N ALA A 66 -14.99 -7.74 13.16
CA ALA A 66 -14.22 -6.51 12.96
C ALA A 66 -13.22 -6.69 11.81
N VAL A 67 -12.89 -5.59 11.14
CA VAL A 67 -11.84 -5.56 10.11
C VAL A 67 -10.60 -4.93 10.70
N LEU A 68 -9.49 -5.64 10.67
CA LEU A 68 -8.17 -5.16 11.07
C LEU A 68 -7.41 -4.69 9.83
N GLU A 69 -6.91 -3.49 9.89
CA GLU A 69 -6.02 -2.88 8.89
C GLU A 69 -4.58 -2.97 9.39
N PHE A 70 -3.72 -3.55 8.56
CA PHE A 70 -2.29 -3.71 8.82
C PHE A 70 -1.51 -2.80 7.91
N SER A 71 -0.67 -1.93 8.46
CA SER A 71 0.12 -1.00 7.69
C SER A 71 1.55 -0.88 8.23
N PHE A 72 2.51 -0.70 7.32
CA PHE A 72 3.90 -0.46 7.65
C PHE A 72 4.54 0.43 6.58
N MET A 73 5.50 1.28 6.96
CA MET A 73 6.14 2.21 6.04
C MET A 73 6.87 1.46 4.91
N GLY A 74 6.53 1.75 3.66
CA GLY A 74 7.10 1.10 2.47
C GLY A 74 6.44 -0.24 2.11
N TYR A 75 5.28 -0.55 2.71
CA TYR A 75 4.48 -1.75 2.42
C TYR A 75 3.05 -1.38 2.08
N GLN A 76 2.41 -2.21 1.27
CA GLN A 76 1.00 -2.08 0.96
C GLN A 76 0.15 -2.43 2.17
N THR A 77 -0.89 -1.64 2.42
CA THR A 77 -1.85 -1.88 3.48
C THR A 77 -2.65 -3.16 3.18
N SER A 78 -2.83 -4.00 4.19
CA SER A 78 -3.61 -5.23 4.12
C SER A 78 -4.76 -5.21 5.11
N GLU A 79 -5.93 -5.68 4.71
CA GLU A 79 -7.11 -5.78 5.56
C GLU A 79 -7.46 -7.24 5.82
N GLN A 80 -7.80 -7.57 7.07
CA GLN A 80 -8.21 -8.90 7.46
C GLN A 80 -9.45 -8.84 8.36
N THR A 81 -10.47 -9.63 8.03
CA THR A 81 -11.66 -9.76 8.87
C THR A 81 -11.42 -10.76 9.99
N VAL A 82 -11.72 -10.36 11.21
CA VAL A 82 -11.63 -11.20 12.39
C VAL A 82 -12.76 -12.24 12.35
N GLY A 83 -12.40 -13.49 12.10
CA GLY A 83 -13.31 -14.63 12.17
C GLY A 83 -13.39 -15.23 13.57
N SER A 84 -13.74 -16.50 13.68
CA SER A 84 -13.78 -17.25 14.93
C SER A 84 -12.38 -17.59 15.49
N SER A 85 -11.33 -17.50 14.68
CA SER A 85 -9.94 -17.71 15.10
C SER A 85 -9.41 -16.53 15.90
N ASP A 86 -8.66 -16.82 16.96
CA ASP A 86 -7.99 -15.83 17.81
C ASP A 86 -6.56 -15.53 17.35
N SER A 87 -6.11 -16.15 16.24
CA SER A 87 -4.79 -15.93 15.67
C SER A 87 -4.89 -15.54 14.20
N ILE A 88 -4.24 -14.45 13.84
CA ILE A 88 -4.18 -13.90 12.48
C ILE A 88 -2.74 -13.54 12.16
N ASN A 89 -2.10 -14.30 11.27
CA ASN A 89 -0.78 -13.96 10.75
C ASN A 89 -0.93 -13.27 9.40
N VAL A 90 -0.24 -12.16 9.21
CA VAL A 90 -0.33 -11.34 8.00
C VAL A 90 1.04 -11.14 7.41
N SER A 91 1.15 -11.34 6.09
CA SER A 91 2.32 -10.99 5.31
C SER A 91 2.01 -9.74 4.49
N LEU A 92 2.78 -8.67 4.69
CA LEU A 92 2.69 -7.44 3.92
C LEU A 92 3.63 -7.51 2.71
N VAL A 93 3.16 -7.03 1.59
CA VAL A 93 3.95 -6.92 0.35
C VAL A 93 4.61 -5.55 0.32
N ALA A 94 5.91 -5.50 0.01
CA ALA A 94 6.61 -4.24 -0.15
C ALA A 94 5.93 -3.40 -1.25
N ASP A 95 5.69 -2.14 -0.93
CA ASP A 95 5.18 -1.18 -1.89
C ASP A 95 6.32 -0.77 -2.82
N ASN A 96 6.58 -1.63 -3.81
CA ASN A 96 7.54 -1.36 -4.88
C ASN A 96 6.93 -0.44 -5.94
N GLU A 97 5.93 0.37 -5.58
CA GLU A 97 5.50 1.46 -6.45
C GLU A 97 6.61 2.53 -6.55
N LEU A 98 7.74 2.14 -7.12
CA LEU A 98 8.27 2.89 -8.23
C LEU A 98 7.28 2.63 -9.38
N ASP A 99 6.06 3.11 -9.26
CA ASP A 99 5.30 3.42 -10.43
C ASP A 99 6.22 4.28 -11.29
N GLU A 100 6.87 3.63 -12.26
CA GLU A 100 7.21 4.30 -13.49
C GLU A 100 5.91 5.03 -13.81
N VAL A 101 5.87 6.32 -13.50
CA VAL A 101 4.82 7.22 -13.97
C VAL A 101 4.94 7.11 -15.48
N ILE A 102 4.37 6.05 -16.03
CA ILE A 102 3.91 6.05 -17.40
C ILE A 102 2.87 7.16 -17.35
N VAL A 103 3.35 8.38 -17.59
CA VAL A 103 2.49 9.47 -18.02
C VAL A 103 1.93 8.95 -19.33
N SER A 104 0.93 8.08 -19.24
CA SER A 104 -0.05 7.87 -20.27
C SER A 104 -0.71 9.22 -20.42
N GLY A 105 0.03 10.12 -21.11
CA GLY A 105 -0.54 11.34 -21.61
C GLY A 105 -1.82 10.89 -22.25
N VAL A 106 -2.92 11.27 -21.61
CA VAL A 106 -4.26 11.13 -22.16
C VAL A 106 -4.11 11.27 -23.66
N ALA A 107 -4.35 10.21 -24.38
CA ALA A 107 -4.37 10.20 -25.83
C ALA A 107 -5.57 11.05 -26.29
N GLY A 108 -5.48 12.35 -26.06
CA GLY A 108 -6.02 13.29 -26.98
C GLY A 108 -5.08 13.18 -28.19
N ALA A 109 -5.63 12.72 -29.33
CA ALA A 109 -4.95 12.69 -30.61
C ALA A 109 -4.43 14.10 -30.97
N THR A 110 -3.36 14.51 -30.35
CA THR A 110 -2.59 15.66 -30.77
C THR A 110 -1.55 15.12 -31.73
N SER A 111 -1.95 15.18 -32.99
CA SER A 111 -1.11 15.03 -34.15
C SER A 111 0.36 15.34 -33.83
N ARG A 112 1.22 14.37 -34.07
CA ARG A 112 2.70 14.42 -34.00
C ARG A 112 3.32 15.46 -34.95
N LYS A 113 2.67 16.57 -35.17
CA LYS A 113 3.06 17.54 -36.22
C LYS A 113 3.68 18.82 -35.68
N LYS A 114 4.11 18.90 -34.44
CA LYS A 114 4.77 20.13 -33.96
C LYS A 114 5.72 19.93 -32.77
N LEU A 115 6.61 18.94 -32.87
CA LEU A 115 7.85 18.97 -32.12
C LEU A 115 8.98 18.77 -33.14
N SER A 116 9.30 19.84 -33.85
CA SER A 116 10.56 19.92 -34.57
C SER A 116 11.70 20.12 -33.57
N VAL A 117 11.96 19.08 -32.77
CA VAL A 117 13.30 18.90 -32.25
C VAL A 117 13.96 17.98 -33.24
N THR A 118 14.67 18.57 -34.17
CA THR A 118 15.58 17.87 -35.06
C THR A 118 16.69 17.32 -34.18
N VAL A 119 16.52 16.13 -33.63
CA VAL A 119 17.65 15.33 -33.13
C VAL A 119 18.35 14.83 -34.41
N ALA A 120 19.36 15.55 -34.83
CA ALA A 120 20.26 15.06 -35.83
C ALA A 120 21.05 13.90 -35.23
N SER A 121 20.57 12.65 -35.45
CA SER A 121 21.37 11.49 -35.17
C SER A 121 22.47 11.42 -36.21
N VAL A 122 23.68 11.76 -35.83
CA VAL A 122 24.87 11.58 -36.63
C VAL A 122 25.17 10.07 -36.62
N LYS A 123 24.96 9.38 -37.76
CA LYS A 123 25.35 7.98 -37.92
C LYS A 123 26.88 7.87 -37.94
N ALA A 124 27.41 6.83 -37.31
CA ALA A 124 28.85 6.55 -37.28
C ALA A 124 29.50 6.52 -38.69
N GLU A 125 28.72 6.17 -39.70
CA GLU A 125 29.14 6.14 -41.11
C GLU A 125 29.47 7.54 -41.70
N ASP A 126 28.81 8.57 -41.18
CA ASP A 126 29.06 9.97 -41.64
C ASP A 126 30.37 10.56 -41.08
N ILE A 127 30.98 9.88 -40.09
CA ILE A 127 32.23 10.33 -39.45
C ILE A 127 33.45 9.80 -40.20
N GLU A 128 33.33 8.59 -40.84
CA GLU A 128 34.44 7.98 -41.60
C GLU A 128 34.67 8.60 -42.97
N ALA A 129 33.70 9.35 -43.51
CA ALA A 129 33.81 9.97 -44.86
C ALA A 129 34.52 11.32 -44.87
N VAL A 130 34.92 11.86 -43.71
CA VAL A 130 35.63 13.15 -43.64
C VAL A 130 37.08 12.92 -43.23
N PRO A 131 38.04 13.12 -44.10
CA PRO A 131 39.46 13.05 -43.75
C PRO A 131 39.86 14.27 -42.92
N ALA A 132 39.46 14.27 -41.65
CA ALA A 132 39.86 15.30 -40.69
C ALA A 132 40.93 14.75 -39.77
N SER A 133 42.02 15.43 -39.62
CA SER A 133 43.12 15.07 -38.74
C SER A 133 42.80 15.16 -37.24
N SER A 134 41.58 15.49 -36.90
CA SER A 134 41.07 15.42 -35.49
C SER A 134 39.56 15.47 -35.45
N ALA A 135 38.99 14.73 -34.49
CA ALA A 135 37.53 14.62 -34.28
C ALA A 135 36.86 15.97 -33.92
N SER A 136 37.63 16.97 -33.48
CA SER A 136 37.12 18.30 -33.17
C SER A 136 36.83 19.15 -34.40
N GLY A 137 37.45 18.83 -35.56
CA GLY A 137 37.21 19.55 -36.80
C GLY A 137 35.94 19.14 -37.51
N ALA A 138 35.42 17.96 -37.22
CA ALA A 138 34.20 17.45 -37.86
C ALA A 138 32.91 18.04 -37.28
N LEU A 139 32.96 18.59 -36.06
CA LEU A 139 31.79 19.17 -35.38
C LEU A 139 31.58 20.66 -35.67
N MET A 140 32.57 21.37 -36.21
CA MET A 140 32.46 22.82 -36.43
C MET A 140 31.75 23.22 -37.73
N GLY A 141 31.30 22.29 -38.53
CA GLY A 141 30.73 22.59 -39.83
C GLY A 141 29.26 22.25 -40.04
N LYS A 142 28.55 21.81 -38.99
CA LYS A 142 27.17 21.34 -39.11
C LYS A 142 26.24 21.91 -38.02
N VAL A 143 26.25 23.18 -37.79
CA VAL A 143 25.18 23.88 -37.04
C VAL A 143 24.44 24.80 -37.99
#